data_15b35c38100b5223969952515f65034b
#
_entry.id   15b35c38100b5223969952515f65034b
#
_cell.length_a   1.000
_cell.length_b   1.000
_cell.length_c   1.000
_cell.angle_alpha   90.00
_cell.angle_beta   90.00
_cell.angle_gamma   90.00
#
_symmetry.space_group_name_H-M   'P 1'
#
loop_
_entity.id
_entity.type
_entity.pdbx_description
1 polymer ?
#
loop_
_entity_poly.entity_id
_entity_poly.type
_entity_poly.pdbx_seq_one_letter_code
_entity_poly.pdbx_strand_id
1 'polypeptide(L)'
;LETAVQTARQYFLHCDNAVVTHDDENAFLLEILYTIFNRSTCEVKTVEQRIRELQSARRDADITMPVSLKSVFAPDSIDLTHGSYVVMDGVYHAYLIVPSDGYNPRVVAGWTSILVNAGEGIDVDFYFSREPKERIQAKLGQQIRINRSRLKDTSDTNSDFDDFESAIRSGYFLKEGLANYEDFYYCNTLVTITADTLENLEWRISEVRRLMVSQDMDIRICRFRQEQALLSILPLCSLNKKLFEASKRNMLTSAAASCYPFTSFEMSDENGILLGVNQHNNSLVIVDIFNSRV
;
A
#
# COMPACT_ATOMS: atom_id res chain seq x y z
N LEU A 1 -4.15 2.22 -24.16
CA LEU A 1 -4.37 1.16 -23.19
C LEU A 1 -3.82 -0.18 -23.73
N GLU A 2 -4.24 -0.65 -24.90
CA GLU A 2 -3.78 -1.91 -25.50
C GLU A 2 -2.24 -2.03 -25.61
N THR A 3 -1.57 -0.97 -26.01
CA THR A 3 -0.10 -0.94 -26.10
C THR A 3 0.56 -1.12 -24.73
N ALA A 4 -0.01 -0.51 -23.68
CA ALA A 4 0.50 -0.65 -22.30
C ALA A 4 0.29 -2.08 -21.78
N VAL A 5 -0.85 -2.69 -22.07
CA VAL A 5 -1.16 -4.08 -21.70
C VAL A 5 -0.23 -5.05 -22.44
N GLN A 6 0.02 -4.85 -23.73
CA GLN A 6 0.96 -5.68 -24.50
C GLN A 6 2.40 -5.54 -23.99
N THR A 7 2.81 -4.32 -23.63
CA THR A 7 4.13 -4.09 -23.04
C THR A 7 4.26 -4.78 -21.69
N ALA A 8 3.25 -4.65 -20.82
CA ALA A 8 3.22 -5.35 -19.53
C ALA A 8 3.29 -6.88 -19.72
N ARG A 9 2.52 -7.44 -20.66
CA ARG A 9 2.58 -8.88 -21.02
C ARG A 9 3.99 -9.32 -21.39
N GLN A 10 4.73 -8.54 -22.18
CA GLN A 10 6.09 -8.88 -22.59
C GLN A 10 7.06 -8.90 -21.42
N TYR A 11 6.94 -7.95 -20.49
CA TYR A 11 7.79 -7.90 -19.28
C TYR A 11 7.49 -9.03 -18.29
N PHE A 12 6.24 -9.46 -18.18
CA PHE A 12 5.81 -10.48 -17.22
C PHE A 12 5.70 -11.90 -17.79
N LEU A 13 6.12 -12.12 -19.04
CA LEU A 13 6.06 -13.43 -19.71
C LEU A 13 6.79 -14.57 -18.98
N HIS A 14 7.73 -14.24 -18.09
CA HIS A 14 8.55 -15.19 -17.34
C HIS A 14 8.20 -15.24 -15.84
N CYS A 15 7.17 -14.53 -15.42
CA CYS A 15 6.66 -14.54 -14.06
C CYS A 15 5.32 -15.28 -14.04
N ASP A 16 5.04 -16.00 -12.94
CA ASP A 16 3.72 -16.62 -12.70
C ASP A 16 2.65 -15.54 -12.41
N ASN A 17 2.52 -14.58 -13.33
CA ASN A 17 1.55 -13.49 -13.23
C ASN A 17 0.44 -13.71 -14.26
N ALA A 18 -0.80 -13.54 -13.81
CA ALA A 18 -1.95 -13.49 -14.70
C ALA A 18 -2.20 -12.05 -15.16
N VAL A 19 -2.34 -11.85 -16.46
CA VAL A 19 -2.92 -10.63 -17.02
C VAL A 19 -4.41 -10.89 -17.19
N VAL A 20 -5.25 -10.21 -16.44
CA VAL A 20 -6.70 -10.31 -16.54
C VAL A 20 -7.12 -9.83 -17.94
N THR A 21 -7.72 -10.73 -18.71
CA THR A 21 -8.28 -10.43 -20.03
C THR A 21 -9.74 -10.04 -19.91
N HIS A 22 -10.27 -9.38 -20.93
CA HIS A 22 -11.66 -8.86 -20.93
C HIS A 22 -12.72 -9.94 -20.67
N ASP A 23 -12.44 -11.19 -21.00
CA ASP A 23 -13.39 -12.30 -20.83
C ASP A 23 -13.42 -12.81 -19.37
N ASP A 24 -12.31 -12.66 -18.61
CA ASP A 24 -12.19 -13.08 -17.21
C ASP A 24 -12.42 -11.93 -16.22
N GLU A 25 -12.50 -10.70 -16.71
CA GLU A 25 -12.50 -9.46 -15.88
C GLU A 25 -13.63 -9.41 -14.87
N ASN A 26 -14.81 -9.87 -15.23
CA ASN A 26 -15.99 -9.70 -14.37
C ASN A 26 -15.92 -10.57 -13.10
N ALA A 27 -15.42 -11.81 -13.20
CA ALA A 27 -15.31 -12.72 -12.07
C ALA A 27 -14.17 -12.28 -11.16
N PHE A 28 -13.00 -11.97 -11.72
CA PHE A 28 -11.81 -11.57 -10.96
C PHE A 28 -11.97 -10.22 -10.27
N LEU A 29 -12.52 -9.22 -10.96
CA LEU A 29 -12.79 -7.91 -10.35
C LEU A 29 -13.82 -8.02 -9.23
N LEU A 30 -14.83 -8.88 -9.40
CA LEU A 30 -15.84 -9.13 -8.38
C LEU A 30 -15.23 -9.80 -7.14
N GLU A 31 -14.31 -10.74 -7.31
CA GLU A 31 -13.56 -11.36 -6.20
C GLU A 31 -12.69 -10.36 -5.46
N ILE A 32 -11.97 -9.48 -6.17
CA ILE A 32 -11.17 -8.43 -5.54
C ILE A 32 -12.06 -7.51 -4.72
N LEU A 33 -13.16 -7.00 -5.28
CA LEU A 33 -14.08 -6.13 -4.57
C LEU A 33 -14.71 -6.84 -3.38
N TYR A 34 -15.12 -8.11 -3.55
CA TYR A 34 -15.67 -8.91 -2.48
C TYR A 34 -14.67 -9.07 -1.32
N THR A 35 -13.41 -9.39 -1.63
CA THR A 35 -12.34 -9.57 -0.63
C THR A 35 -12.04 -8.27 0.12
N ILE A 36 -12.04 -7.12 -0.56
CA ILE A 36 -11.78 -5.82 0.07
C ILE A 36 -12.85 -5.48 1.11
N PHE A 37 -14.12 -5.73 0.78
CA PHE A 37 -15.25 -5.35 1.65
C PHE A 37 -15.65 -6.41 2.66
N ASN A 38 -15.35 -7.69 2.40
CA ASN A 38 -15.79 -8.81 3.24
C ASN A 38 -14.58 -9.52 3.89
N ARG A 39 -13.58 -8.77 4.29
CA ARG A 39 -12.46 -9.31 5.04
C ARG A 39 -12.94 -9.81 6.39
N SER A 40 -12.69 -11.08 6.63
CA SER A 40 -12.97 -11.75 7.88
C SER A 40 -11.78 -12.62 8.23
N THR A 41 -11.41 -12.72 9.50
CA THR A 41 -10.47 -13.72 9.98
C THR A 41 -11.13 -15.12 10.08
N CYS A 42 -12.46 -15.19 9.93
CA CYS A 42 -13.21 -16.42 9.77
C CYS A 42 -13.34 -16.77 8.29
N GLU A 43 -13.60 -18.03 7.96
CA GLU A 43 -13.70 -18.58 6.60
C GLU A 43 -14.31 -17.59 5.59
N VAL A 44 -13.46 -17.13 4.65
CA VAL A 44 -13.90 -16.23 3.58
C VAL A 44 -14.79 -17.04 2.64
N LYS A 45 -16.09 -16.71 2.60
CA LYS A 45 -17.01 -17.31 1.63
C LYS A 45 -16.57 -16.92 0.23
N THR A 46 -16.63 -17.87 -0.69
CA THR A 46 -16.38 -17.54 -2.09
C THR A 46 -17.54 -16.68 -2.65
N VAL A 47 -17.27 -15.90 -3.67
CA VAL A 47 -18.29 -15.11 -4.39
C VAL A 47 -19.46 -15.99 -4.83
N GLU A 48 -19.19 -17.21 -5.29
CA GLU A 48 -20.24 -18.16 -5.67
C GLU A 48 -21.11 -18.60 -4.49
N GLN A 49 -20.53 -18.85 -3.32
CA GLN A 49 -21.28 -19.17 -2.11
C GLN A 49 -22.20 -18.01 -1.72
N ARG A 50 -21.68 -16.77 -1.76
CA ARG A 50 -22.46 -15.57 -1.48
C ARG A 50 -23.63 -15.40 -2.47
N ILE A 51 -23.38 -15.60 -3.75
CA ILE A 51 -24.46 -15.54 -4.77
C ILE A 51 -25.53 -16.58 -4.51
N ARG A 52 -25.14 -17.82 -4.17
CA ARG A 52 -26.11 -18.91 -3.85
C ARG A 52 -26.95 -18.57 -2.62
N GLU A 53 -26.34 -18.05 -1.56
CA GLU A 53 -27.04 -17.60 -0.35
C GLU A 53 -28.06 -16.51 -0.65
N LEU A 54 -27.65 -15.48 -1.39
CA LEU A 54 -28.53 -14.38 -1.79
C LEU A 54 -29.70 -14.86 -2.67
N GLN A 55 -29.45 -15.81 -3.56
CA GLN A 55 -30.50 -16.42 -4.38
C GLN A 55 -31.46 -17.28 -3.55
N SER A 56 -30.95 -18.02 -2.56
CA SER A 56 -31.79 -18.80 -1.65
C SER A 56 -32.67 -17.90 -0.79
N ALA A 57 -32.07 -16.92 -0.12
CA ALA A 57 -32.80 -15.97 0.71
C ALA A 57 -33.92 -15.23 -0.06
N ARG A 58 -33.68 -14.91 -1.34
CA ARG A 58 -34.72 -14.29 -2.20
C ARG A 58 -35.83 -15.23 -2.60
N ARG A 59 -35.52 -16.52 -2.85
CA ARG A 59 -36.57 -17.54 -3.10
C ARG A 59 -37.43 -17.72 -1.89
N ASP A 60 -36.84 -17.79 -0.71
CA ASP A 60 -37.57 -17.94 0.55
C ASP A 60 -38.48 -16.73 0.86
N ALA A 61 -38.04 -15.53 0.40
CA ALA A 61 -38.81 -14.29 0.52
C ALA A 61 -39.77 -14.00 -0.66
N ASP A 62 -39.89 -14.93 -1.62
CA ASP A 62 -40.72 -14.80 -2.84
C ASP A 62 -40.37 -13.55 -3.70
N ILE A 63 -39.08 -13.16 -3.71
CA ILE A 63 -38.60 -12.01 -4.44
C ILE A 63 -38.10 -12.44 -5.84
N THR A 64 -38.79 -11.96 -6.88
CA THR A 64 -38.54 -12.34 -8.28
C THR A 64 -37.42 -11.50 -8.94
N MET A 65 -36.97 -10.40 -8.33
CA MET A 65 -35.93 -9.53 -8.88
C MET A 65 -34.55 -10.23 -8.88
N PRO A 66 -33.70 -10.03 -9.92
CA PRO A 66 -32.37 -10.62 -9.95
C PRO A 66 -31.48 -10.05 -8.84
N VAL A 67 -30.49 -10.84 -8.38
CA VAL A 67 -29.47 -10.39 -7.44
C VAL A 67 -28.67 -9.25 -8.09
N SER A 68 -28.61 -8.10 -7.45
CA SER A 68 -27.81 -7.00 -7.95
C SER A 68 -26.32 -7.25 -7.70
N LEU A 69 -25.45 -6.81 -8.61
CA LEU A 69 -24.02 -6.92 -8.46
C LEU A 69 -23.55 -6.28 -7.12
N LYS A 70 -24.12 -5.13 -6.78
CA LYS A 70 -23.84 -4.43 -5.52
C LYS A 70 -24.11 -5.28 -4.29
N SER A 71 -25.16 -6.06 -4.26
CA SER A 71 -25.50 -6.91 -3.11
C SER A 71 -24.57 -8.12 -2.95
N VAL A 72 -23.76 -8.43 -3.95
CA VAL A 72 -22.77 -9.51 -3.86
C VAL A 72 -21.55 -9.07 -3.06
N PHE A 73 -20.97 -7.93 -3.36
CA PHE A 73 -19.71 -7.50 -2.75
C PHE A 73 -19.87 -6.43 -1.65
N ALA A 74 -20.97 -5.66 -1.65
CA ALA A 74 -21.15 -4.65 -0.62
C ALA A 74 -21.38 -5.31 0.74
N PRO A 75 -20.79 -4.82 1.82
CA PRO A 75 -21.09 -5.25 3.17
C PRO A 75 -22.55 -4.90 3.53
N ASP A 76 -23.14 -5.69 4.42
CA ASP A 76 -24.52 -5.46 4.87
C ASP A 76 -24.62 -4.21 5.78
N SER A 77 -23.53 -3.87 6.48
CA SER A 77 -23.43 -2.68 7.34
C SER A 77 -22.06 -2.01 7.24
N ILE A 78 -22.05 -0.66 7.22
CA ILE A 78 -20.85 0.15 7.32
C ILE A 78 -21.07 1.24 8.36
N ASP A 79 -20.25 1.27 9.40
CA ASP A 79 -20.21 2.35 10.37
C ASP A 79 -18.98 3.23 10.15
N LEU A 80 -19.22 4.48 9.73
CA LEU A 80 -18.22 5.53 9.46
C LEU A 80 -18.19 6.61 10.56
N THR A 81 -18.88 6.39 11.67
CA THR A 81 -18.99 7.43 12.72
C THR A 81 -17.70 7.62 13.52
N HIS A 82 -16.80 6.64 13.48
CA HIS A 82 -15.54 6.67 14.21
C HIS A 82 -14.45 7.43 13.46
N GLY A 83 -13.71 8.29 14.16
CA GLY A 83 -12.67 9.11 13.53
C GLY A 83 -11.37 8.36 13.20
N SER A 84 -11.14 7.17 13.74
CA SER A 84 -9.87 6.42 13.64
C SER A 84 -9.99 5.04 13.02
N TYR A 85 -11.21 4.53 12.81
CA TYR A 85 -11.48 3.24 12.19
C TYR A 85 -12.87 3.23 11.55
N VAL A 86 -13.15 2.21 10.77
CA VAL A 86 -14.46 1.91 10.15
C VAL A 86 -14.84 0.51 10.61
N VAL A 87 -16.12 0.27 10.82
CA VAL A 87 -16.64 -1.09 11.08
C VAL A 87 -17.47 -1.54 9.89
N MET A 88 -17.12 -2.66 9.29
CA MET A 88 -17.86 -3.29 8.20
C MET A 88 -18.24 -4.71 8.63
N ASP A 89 -19.55 -4.98 8.72
CA ASP A 89 -20.10 -6.28 9.15
C ASP A 89 -19.48 -6.84 10.44
N GLY A 90 -19.17 -5.94 11.39
CA GLY A 90 -18.56 -6.29 12.67
C GLY A 90 -17.04 -6.41 12.64
N VAL A 91 -16.39 -6.29 11.49
CA VAL A 91 -14.94 -6.27 11.34
C VAL A 91 -14.42 -4.83 11.39
N TYR A 92 -13.39 -4.60 12.18
CA TYR A 92 -12.76 -3.29 12.38
C TYR A 92 -11.65 -3.06 11.36
N HIS A 93 -11.69 -1.91 10.68
CA HIS A 93 -10.72 -1.52 9.66
C HIS A 93 -10.10 -0.17 10.02
N ALA A 94 -8.78 -0.08 10.07
CA ALA A 94 -8.07 1.18 10.23
C ALA A 94 -7.20 1.45 9.01
N TYR A 95 -7.27 2.68 8.51
CA TYR A 95 -6.47 3.13 7.38
C TYR A 95 -5.40 4.09 7.87
N LEU A 96 -4.17 3.80 7.47
CA LEU A 96 -2.99 4.56 7.86
C LEU A 96 -2.25 5.03 6.62
N ILE A 97 -1.46 6.10 6.78
CA ILE A 97 -0.54 6.60 5.76
C ILE A 97 0.87 6.73 6.32
N VAL A 98 1.87 6.58 5.47
CA VAL A 98 3.21 7.07 5.76
C VAL A 98 3.24 8.56 5.40
N PRO A 99 3.36 9.48 6.37
CA PRO A 99 3.33 10.91 6.08
C PRO A 99 4.57 11.34 5.27
N SER A 100 4.49 12.49 4.60
CA SER A 100 5.58 12.98 3.73
C SER A 100 6.92 13.15 4.47
N ASP A 101 6.86 13.45 5.75
CA ASP A 101 8.01 13.58 6.66
C ASP A 101 8.40 12.28 7.38
N GLY A 102 7.58 11.22 7.23
CA GLY A 102 7.75 9.94 7.91
C GLY A 102 8.56 8.89 7.15
N TYR A 103 9.09 9.21 5.97
CA TYR A 103 9.92 8.27 5.21
C TYR A 103 11.39 8.42 5.58
N ASN A 104 12.08 7.29 5.77
CA ASN A 104 13.54 7.31 5.88
C ASN A 104 14.15 7.93 4.59
N PRO A 105 15.05 8.90 4.69
CA PRO A 105 15.68 9.52 3.53
C PRO A 105 16.60 8.55 2.76
N ARG A 106 17.05 7.48 3.40
CA ARG A 106 17.92 6.45 2.82
C ARG A 106 17.29 5.08 2.99
N VAL A 107 16.74 4.55 1.92
CA VAL A 107 16.14 3.23 1.88
C VAL A 107 17.00 2.26 1.06
N VAL A 108 16.98 0.99 1.44
CA VAL A 108 17.61 -0.10 0.68
C VAL A 108 16.59 -0.73 -0.27
N ALA A 109 17.06 -1.50 -1.25
CA ALA A 109 16.15 -2.24 -2.12
C ALA A 109 15.27 -3.20 -1.31
N GLY A 110 13.98 -3.23 -1.61
CA GLY A 110 13.00 -4.07 -0.92
C GLY A 110 12.61 -3.59 0.50
N TRP A 111 12.87 -2.34 0.85
CA TRP A 111 12.52 -1.78 2.17
C TRP A 111 11.03 -1.92 2.51
N THR A 112 10.17 -2.02 1.51
CA THR A 112 8.73 -2.22 1.66
C THR A 112 8.34 -3.64 2.03
N SER A 113 9.24 -4.61 1.88
CA SER A 113 8.96 -6.04 2.17
C SER A 113 8.55 -6.27 3.62
N ILE A 114 9.09 -5.51 4.56
CA ILE A 114 8.73 -5.62 5.99
C ILE A 114 7.27 -5.24 6.25
N LEU A 115 6.71 -4.30 5.49
CA LEU A 115 5.31 -3.93 5.57
C LEU A 115 4.41 -4.98 4.92
N VAL A 116 4.78 -5.43 3.73
CA VAL A 116 3.98 -6.41 2.97
C VAL A 116 3.93 -7.76 3.69
N ASN A 117 4.97 -8.10 4.45
CA ASN A 117 5.05 -9.33 5.25
C ASN A 117 4.75 -9.09 6.75
N ALA A 118 4.07 -8.01 7.10
CA ALA A 118 3.78 -7.68 8.50
C ALA A 118 2.73 -8.59 9.16
N GLY A 119 2.05 -9.44 8.39
CA GLY A 119 1.12 -10.45 8.87
C GLY A 119 -0.27 -10.37 8.25
N GLU A 120 -1.13 -11.31 8.64
CA GLU A 120 -2.51 -11.36 8.16
C GLU A 120 -3.33 -10.14 8.58
N GLY A 121 -4.23 -9.70 7.71
CA GLY A 121 -5.08 -8.54 7.92
C GLY A 121 -4.34 -7.20 7.79
N ILE A 122 -3.15 -7.20 7.20
CA ILE A 122 -2.40 -6.00 6.86
C ILE A 122 -2.19 -5.96 5.35
N ASP A 123 -2.72 -4.91 4.70
CA ASP A 123 -2.52 -4.64 3.28
C ASP A 123 -1.77 -3.36 3.08
N VAL A 124 -1.04 -3.31 2.00
CA VAL A 124 -0.22 -2.16 1.64
C VAL A 124 -0.48 -1.75 0.21
N ASP A 125 -0.92 -0.51 0.03
CA ASP A 125 -1.19 0.08 -1.27
C ASP A 125 -0.13 1.13 -1.58
N PHE A 126 0.54 0.98 -2.73
CA PHE A 126 1.51 1.93 -3.25
C PHE A 126 0.95 2.67 -4.45
N TYR A 127 0.92 3.99 -4.37
CA TYR A 127 0.53 4.85 -5.48
C TYR A 127 1.76 5.55 -6.05
N PHE A 128 2.08 5.27 -7.31
CA PHE A 128 3.15 5.94 -8.04
C PHE A 128 2.56 6.87 -9.09
N SER A 129 2.85 8.16 -8.96
CA SER A 129 2.40 9.19 -9.90
C SER A 129 3.61 9.81 -10.59
N ARG A 130 3.79 9.52 -11.89
CA ARG A 130 4.87 10.13 -12.68
C ARG A 130 4.53 11.58 -13.02
N GLU A 131 5.48 12.46 -12.85
CA GLU A 131 5.36 13.89 -13.17
C GLU A 131 6.27 14.27 -14.36
N PRO A 132 5.82 15.21 -15.22
CA PRO A 132 6.65 15.73 -16.32
C PRO A 132 7.94 16.37 -15.81
N LYS A 133 9.10 16.03 -16.40
CA LYS A 133 10.42 16.50 -15.99
C LYS A 133 10.54 18.02 -15.98
N GLU A 134 10.02 18.68 -17.01
CA GLU A 134 10.11 20.11 -17.19
C GLU A 134 9.42 20.87 -16.04
N ARG A 135 8.23 20.38 -15.66
CA ARG A 135 7.46 20.95 -14.54
C ARG A 135 8.20 20.81 -13.22
N ILE A 136 8.77 19.63 -12.97
CA ILE A 136 9.50 19.36 -11.74
C ILE A 136 10.81 20.13 -11.68
N GLN A 137 11.56 20.23 -12.78
CA GLN A 137 12.81 21.01 -12.84
C GLN A 137 12.54 22.48 -12.53
N ALA A 138 11.49 23.07 -13.10
CA ALA A 138 11.07 24.46 -12.80
C ALA A 138 10.74 24.64 -11.31
N LYS A 139 9.92 23.73 -10.76
CA LYS A 139 9.51 23.75 -9.34
C LYS A 139 10.70 23.61 -8.39
N LEU A 140 11.59 22.66 -8.64
CA LEU A 140 12.82 22.44 -7.85
C LEU A 140 13.74 23.68 -7.94
N GLY A 141 13.89 24.25 -9.13
CA GLY A 141 14.68 25.45 -9.33
C GLY A 141 14.16 26.65 -8.53
N GLN A 142 12.85 26.79 -8.45
CA GLN A 142 12.20 27.82 -7.64
C GLN A 142 12.39 27.57 -6.13
N GLN A 143 12.15 26.33 -5.65
CA GLN A 143 12.32 25.97 -4.24
C GLN A 143 13.76 26.15 -3.76
N ILE A 144 14.74 25.72 -4.55
CA ILE A 144 16.16 25.92 -4.23
C ILE A 144 16.50 27.41 -4.09
N ARG A 145 15.98 28.27 -5.00
CA ARG A 145 16.19 29.72 -4.89
C ARG A 145 15.59 30.32 -3.63
N ILE A 146 14.36 29.93 -3.29
CA ILE A 146 13.68 30.39 -2.08
C ILE A 146 14.47 29.96 -0.83
N ASN A 147 14.83 28.68 -0.73
CA ASN A 147 15.56 28.17 0.43
C ASN A 147 16.96 28.80 0.54
N ARG A 148 17.66 29.07 -0.58
CA ARG A 148 18.91 29.83 -0.57
C ARG A 148 18.76 31.27 -0.08
N SER A 149 17.64 31.95 -0.43
CA SER A 149 17.38 33.28 0.09
C SER A 149 17.14 33.24 1.59
N ARG A 150 16.34 32.30 2.07
CA ARG A 150 16.07 32.14 3.50
C ARG A 150 17.32 31.78 4.30
N LEU A 151 18.17 30.90 3.74
CA LEU A 151 19.43 30.51 4.36
C LEU A 151 20.36 31.71 4.58
N LYS A 152 20.39 32.70 3.69
CA LYS A 152 21.19 33.92 3.82
C LYS A 152 20.71 34.84 4.95
N ASP A 153 19.40 34.78 5.23
CA ASP A 153 18.75 35.60 6.26
C ASP A 153 18.73 34.93 7.63
N THR A 154 19.19 33.67 7.73
CA THR A 154 19.18 32.85 8.94
C THR A 154 20.59 32.73 9.50
N SER A 155 20.77 32.82 10.84
CA SER A 155 22.07 32.63 11.48
C SER A 155 22.42 31.14 11.57
N ASP A 156 23.71 30.80 11.52
CA ASP A 156 24.25 29.43 11.60
C ASP A 156 23.86 28.69 12.91
N THR A 157 23.40 29.42 13.91
CA THR A 157 23.00 28.87 15.22
C THR A 157 21.53 28.52 15.32
N ASN A 158 20.76 28.73 14.25
CA ASN A 158 19.32 28.46 14.23
C ASN A 158 19.07 27.05 13.64
N SER A 159 18.18 26.26 14.25
CA SER A 159 17.74 24.95 13.74
C SER A 159 17.22 25.02 12.30
N ASP A 160 16.64 26.15 11.90
CA ASP A 160 16.13 26.35 10.54
C ASP A 160 17.24 26.39 9.49
N PHE A 161 18.50 26.71 9.88
CA PHE A 161 19.64 26.73 8.98
C PHE A 161 19.92 25.33 8.40
N ASP A 162 19.99 24.31 9.27
CA ASP A 162 20.23 22.92 8.86
C ASP A 162 19.08 22.40 7.98
N ASP A 163 17.84 22.79 8.26
CA ASP A 163 16.67 22.41 7.48
C ASP A 163 16.73 23.00 6.06
N PHE A 164 17.09 24.28 5.92
CA PHE A 164 17.25 24.91 4.60
C PHE A 164 18.42 24.32 3.83
N GLU A 165 19.55 24.06 4.47
CA GLU A 165 20.70 23.43 3.82
C GLU A 165 20.34 22.02 3.32
N SER A 166 19.68 21.21 4.16
CA SER A 166 19.21 19.87 3.81
C SER A 166 18.23 19.90 2.65
N ALA A 167 17.27 20.83 2.66
CA ALA A 167 16.30 21.01 1.57
C ALA A 167 16.97 21.42 0.25
N ILE A 168 17.99 22.28 0.29
CA ILE A 168 18.77 22.68 -0.89
C ILE A 168 19.53 21.47 -1.44
N ARG A 169 20.21 20.72 -0.59
CA ARG A 169 20.97 19.51 -0.98
C ARG A 169 20.06 18.46 -1.62
N SER A 170 18.92 18.19 -1.02
CA SER A 170 17.89 17.28 -1.57
C SER A 170 17.36 17.75 -2.92
N GLY A 171 17.15 19.07 -3.08
CA GLY A 171 16.71 19.64 -4.35
C GLY A 171 17.74 19.48 -5.48
N TYR A 172 19.03 19.61 -5.16
CA TYR A 172 20.11 19.34 -6.14
C TYR A 172 20.21 17.88 -6.49
N PHE A 173 20.13 16.97 -5.52
CA PHE A 173 20.10 15.53 -5.75
C PHE A 173 19.01 15.13 -6.75
N LEU A 174 17.80 15.63 -6.55
CA LEU A 174 16.68 15.36 -7.47
C LEU A 174 16.94 15.95 -8.88
N LYS A 175 17.52 17.16 -8.97
CA LYS A 175 17.88 17.75 -10.27
C LYS A 175 18.96 16.96 -11.00
N GLU A 176 19.95 16.45 -10.29
CA GLU A 176 21.01 15.63 -10.84
C GLU A 176 20.45 14.30 -11.38
N GLY A 177 19.60 13.60 -10.63
CA GLY A 177 18.93 12.40 -11.11
C GLY A 177 18.13 12.64 -12.38
N LEU A 178 17.35 13.73 -12.43
CA LEU A 178 16.62 14.12 -13.65
C LEU A 178 17.53 14.43 -14.84
N ALA A 179 18.73 14.99 -14.61
CA ALA A 179 19.74 15.20 -15.65
C ALA A 179 20.36 13.87 -16.11
N ASN A 180 20.46 12.88 -15.25
CA ASN A 180 20.95 11.52 -15.52
C ASN A 180 19.88 10.57 -16.06
N TYR A 181 18.87 11.10 -16.76
CA TYR A 181 17.78 10.35 -17.40
C TYR A 181 16.82 9.61 -16.48
N GLU A 182 16.85 9.83 -15.18
CA GLU A 182 15.80 9.34 -14.28
C GLU A 182 14.50 10.14 -14.45
N ASP A 183 13.38 9.48 -14.20
CA ASP A 183 12.08 10.13 -14.11
C ASP A 183 11.76 10.48 -12.64
N PHE A 184 10.78 11.37 -12.47
CA PHE A 184 10.32 11.78 -11.16
C PHE A 184 8.94 11.21 -10.86
N TYR A 185 8.80 10.67 -9.66
CA TYR A 185 7.56 10.12 -9.15
C TYR A 185 7.19 10.72 -7.80
N TYR A 186 5.89 10.86 -7.56
CA TYR A 186 5.36 10.91 -6.21
C TYR A 186 4.95 9.49 -5.82
N CYS A 187 5.43 9.02 -4.68
CA CYS A 187 5.00 7.78 -4.06
C CYS A 187 4.14 8.10 -2.84
N ASN A 188 3.05 7.38 -2.68
CA ASN A 188 2.20 7.43 -1.50
C ASN A 188 2.01 5.99 -1.01
N THR A 189 2.11 5.78 0.30
CA THR A 189 1.92 4.48 0.93
C THR A 189 0.73 4.55 1.86
N LEU A 190 -0.28 3.70 1.60
CA LEU A 190 -1.42 3.47 2.48
C LEU A 190 -1.29 2.08 3.06
N VAL A 191 -1.71 1.92 4.31
CA VAL A 191 -1.75 0.64 5.00
C VAL A 191 -3.15 0.45 5.56
N THR A 192 -3.77 -0.68 5.24
CA THR A 192 -5.05 -1.11 5.80
C THR A 192 -4.78 -2.18 6.84
N ILE A 193 -5.34 -2.02 8.03
CA ILE A 193 -5.25 -2.99 9.11
C ILE A 193 -6.67 -3.43 9.47
N THR A 194 -6.91 -4.74 9.50
CA THR A 194 -8.20 -5.34 9.84
C THR A 194 -8.09 -6.22 11.07
N ALA A 195 -9.14 -6.23 11.90
CA ALA A 195 -9.25 -7.10 13.06
C ALA A 195 -10.72 -7.33 13.45
N ASP A 196 -10.98 -8.44 14.13
CA ASP A 196 -12.34 -8.79 14.58
C ASP A 196 -12.79 -8.02 15.84
N THR A 197 -11.83 -7.49 16.59
CA THR A 197 -12.09 -6.71 17.81
C THR A 197 -11.28 -5.41 17.79
N LEU A 198 -11.79 -4.39 18.47
CA LEU A 198 -11.11 -3.10 18.59
C LEU A 198 -9.75 -3.25 19.31
N GLU A 199 -9.69 -4.10 20.32
CA GLU A 199 -8.44 -4.35 21.07
C GLU A 199 -7.35 -4.95 20.17
N ASN A 200 -7.72 -5.94 19.34
CA ASN A 200 -6.81 -6.55 18.36
C ASN A 200 -6.39 -5.53 17.28
N LEU A 201 -7.31 -4.65 16.85
CA LEU A 201 -7.00 -3.59 15.92
C LEU A 201 -5.93 -2.64 16.47
N GLU A 202 -6.11 -2.18 17.70
CA GLU A 202 -5.16 -1.27 18.39
C GLU A 202 -3.80 -1.95 18.61
N TRP A 203 -3.81 -3.23 18.99
CA TRP A 203 -2.60 -4.02 19.10
C TRP A 203 -1.86 -4.11 17.76
N ARG A 204 -2.54 -4.49 16.67
CA ARG A 204 -1.94 -4.57 15.33
C ARG A 204 -1.40 -3.22 14.84
N ILE A 205 -2.13 -2.14 15.08
CA ILE A 205 -1.64 -0.79 14.77
C ILE A 205 -0.32 -0.50 15.51
N SER A 206 -0.23 -0.91 16.76
CA SER A 206 0.98 -0.71 17.58
C SER A 206 2.16 -1.55 17.07
N GLU A 207 1.89 -2.79 16.59
CA GLU A 207 2.89 -3.65 15.96
C GLU A 207 3.43 -3.03 14.66
N VAL A 208 2.53 -2.61 13.76
CA VAL A 208 2.94 -1.98 12.49
C VAL A 208 3.74 -0.71 12.76
N ARG A 209 3.37 0.09 13.78
CA ARG A 209 4.18 1.26 14.18
C ARG A 209 5.56 0.86 14.65
N ARG A 210 5.71 -0.19 15.45
CA ARG A 210 7.03 -0.68 15.89
C ARG A 210 7.89 -1.12 14.70
N LEU A 211 7.30 -1.84 13.75
CA LEU A 211 7.98 -2.22 12.52
C LEU A 211 8.47 -1.00 11.73
N MET A 212 7.64 0.03 11.60
CA MET A 212 8.01 1.26 10.88
C MET A 212 9.12 2.02 11.61
N VAL A 213 9.02 2.17 12.93
CA VAL A 213 10.05 2.83 13.75
C VAL A 213 11.39 2.08 13.66
N SER A 214 11.39 0.74 13.56
CA SER A 214 12.61 -0.04 13.36
C SER A 214 13.34 0.26 12.05
N GLN A 215 12.65 0.88 11.09
CA GLN A 215 13.18 1.34 9.81
C GLN A 215 13.37 2.87 9.74
N ASP A 216 13.35 3.55 10.88
CA ASP A 216 13.38 5.02 10.97
C ASP A 216 12.25 5.67 10.14
N MET A 217 11.08 5.08 10.14
CA MET A 217 9.88 5.57 9.46
C MET A 217 8.72 5.78 10.43
N ASP A 218 7.80 6.69 10.07
CA ASP A 218 6.57 6.96 10.82
C ASP A 218 5.34 6.50 10.01
N ILE A 219 4.29 6.12 10.73
CA ILE A 219 2.99 5.80 10.13
C ILE A 219 1.88 6.41 11.00
N ARG A 220 0.90 7.04 10.36
CA ARG A 220 -0.18 7.76 11.05
C ARG A 220 -1.55 7.29 10.60
N ILE A 221 -2.47 7.15 11.56
CA ILE A 221 -3.88 6.86 11.27
C ILE A 221 -4.48 8.03 10.50
N CYS A 222 -5.26 7.75 9.48
CA CYS A 222 -6.05 8.73 8.71
C CYS A 222 -7.24 9.25 9.55
N ARG A 223 -6.96 9.95 10.66
CA ARG A 223 -8.00 10.44 11.58
C ARG A 223 -8.98 11.36 10.86
N PHE A 224 -10.29 11.11 11.04
CA PHE A 224 -11.39 11.84 10.39
C PHE A 224 -11.33 11.81 8.85
N ARG A 225 -10.62 10.83 8.27
CA ARG A 225 -10.47 10.61 6.82
C ARG A 225 -10.52 9.12 6.47
N GLN A 226 -11.10 8.32 7.32
CA GLN A 226 -11.20 6.87 7.13
C GLN A 226 -12.03 6.53 5.89
N GLU A 227 -13.15 7.24 5.66
CA GLU A 227 -13.95 7.10 4.44
C GLU A 227 -13.15 7.40 3.17
N GLN A 228 -12.39 8.52 3.16
CA GLN A 228 -11.56 8.88 2.01
C GLN A 228 -10.44 7.86 1.76
N ALA A 229 -9.90 7.27 2.82
CA ALA A 229 -8.91 6.21 2.72
C ALA A 229 -9.54 4.91 2.20
N LEU A 230 -10.69 4.50 2.72
CA LEU A 230 -11.46 3.36 2.21
C LEU A 230 -11.71 3.49 0.70
N LEU A 231 -12.18 4.65 0.23
CA LEU A 231 -12.40 4.88 -1.20
C LEU A 231 -11.11 4.87 -2.02
N SER A 232 -9.98 5.22 -1.39
CA SER A 232 -8.69 5.24 -2.07
C SER A 232 -8.09 3.85 -2.25
N ILE A 233 -8.32 2.89 -1.36
CA ILE A 233 -7.81 1.51 -1.48
C ILE A 233 -8.57 0.68 -2.52
N LEU A 234 -9.72 1.16 -3.00
CA LEU A 234 -10.43 0.46 -4.05
C LEU A 234 -9.59 0.41 -5.33
N PRO A 235 -9.71 -0.65 -6.16
CA PRO A 235 -8.90 -0.83 -7.38
C PRO A 235 -9.29 0.13 -8.51
N LEU A 236 -9.52 1.40 -8.15
CA LEU A 236 -9.89 2.49 -9.06
C LEU A 236 -8.72 3.40 -9.42
N CYS A 237 -7.51 3.10 -8.92
CA CYS A 237 -6.30 3.92 -9.09
C CYS A 237 -6.53 5.40 -8.75
N SER A 238 -7.36 5.68 -7.75
CA SER A 238 -7.77 7.03 -7.37
C SER A 238 -7.45 7.30 -5.91
N LEU A 239 -6.39 8.07 -5.65
CA LEU A 239 -6.02 8.50 -4.31
C LEU A 239 -6.66 9.85 -3.99
N ASN A 240 -7.31 9.97 -2.83
CA ASN A 240 -7.89 11.23 -2.37
C ASN A 240 -6.83 12.33 -2.29
N LYS A 241 -7.12 13.52 -2.83
CA LYS A 241 -6.18 14.64 -2.92
C LYS A 241 -5.55 15.02 -1.59
N LYS A 242 -6.31 14.99 -0.49
CA LYS A 242 -5.79 15.36 0.83
C LYS A 242 -4.86 14.29 1.41
N LEU A 243 -5.15 13.01 1.14
CA LEU A 243 -4.25 11.91 1.49
C LEU A 243 -2.98 11.96 0.64
N PHE A 244 -3.11 12.20 -0.66
CA PHE A 244 -1.98 12.42 -1.56
C PHE A 244 -1.03 13.51 -1.04
N GLU A 245 -1.56 14.70 -0.72
CA GLU A 245 -0.72 15.80 -0.23
C GLU A 245 -0.09 15.51 1.13
N ALA A 246 -0.74 14.73 1.99
CA ALA A 246 -0.25 14.39 3.32
C ALA A 246 0.83 13.29 3.31
N SER A 247 0.85 12.42 2.30
CA SER A 247 1.71 11.21 2.29
C SER A 247 2.67 11.15 1.11
N LYS A 248 2.66 12.12 0.18
CA LYS A 248 3.51 12.08 -1.01
C LYS A 248 5.00 12.15 -0.67
N ARG A 249 5.77 11.25 -1.25
CA ARG A 249 7.23 11.21 -1.20
C ARG A 249 7.79 11.43 -2.60
N ASN A 250 8.76 12.32 -2.72
CA ASN A 250 9.51 12.54 -3.94
C ASN A 250 10.48 11.38 -4.18
N MET A 251 10.41 10.75 -5.34
CA MET A 251 11.28 9.64 -5.70
C MET A 251 11.80 9.78 -7.13
N LEU A 252 13.02 9.35 -7.35
CA LEU A 252 13.58 9.11 -8.68
C LEU A 252 13.28 7.66 -9.10
N THR A 253 13.51 7.31 -10.36
CA THR A 253 13.25 5.96 -10.89
C THR A 253 13.91 4.86 -10.06
N SER A 254 15.16 5.04 -9.67
CA SER A 254 15.92 4.08 -8.84
C SER A 254 15.27 3.87 -7.47
N ALA A 255 14.82 4.96 -6.83
CA ALA A 255 14.14 4.89 -5.56
C ALA A 255 12.74 4.26 -5.69
N ALA A 256 12.01 4.54 -6.77
CA ALA A 256 10.73 3.90 -7.04
C ALA A 256 10.89 2.38 -7.28
N ALA A 257 11.92 1.97 -8.02
CA ALA A 257 12.25 0.56 -8.21
C ALA A 257 12.62 -0.16 -6.91
N SER A 258 13.27 0.56 -5.96
CA SER A 258 13.60 -0.01 -4.64
C SER A 258 12.37 -0.32 -3.77
N CYS A 259 11.21 0.22 -4.12
CA CYS A 259 9.94 -0.09 -3.44
C CYS A 259 9.36 -1.46 -3.82
N TYR A 260 9.98 -2.21 -4.74
CA TYR A 260 9.52 -3.55 -5.07
C TYR A 260 9.67 -4.47 -3.84
N PRO A 261 8.56 -5.02 -3.30
CA PRO A 261 8.59 -5.69 -2.00
C PRO A 261 9.03 -7.16 -2.07
N PHE A 262 8.94 -7.79 -3.25
CA PHE A 262 9.19 -9.23 -3.42
C PHE A 262 10.67 -9.49 -3.70
N THR A 263 11.54 -9.07 -2.78
CA THR A 263 13.01 -9.20 -2.90
C THR A 263 13.57 -10.41 -2.17
N SER A 264 12.73 -11.10 -1.40
CA SER A 264 13.12 -12.30 -0.66
C SER A 264 12.14 -13.42 -0.96
N PHE A 265 12.66 -14.65 -0.92
CA PHE A 265 11.88 -15.87 -1.11
C PHE A 265 11.55 -16.48 0.26
N GLU A 266 10.33 -16.95 0.44
CA GLU A 266 9.94 -17.70 1.62
C GLU A 266 10.46 -19.14 1.48
N MET A 267 11.25 -19.57 2.46
CA MET A 267 11.78 -20.93 2.54
C MET A 267 11.15 -21.64 3.75
N SER A 268 9.92 -22.12 3.57
CA SER A 268 9.21 -22.79 4.64
C SER A 268 8.53 -24.04 4.09
N ASP A 269 9.00 -25.19 4.55
CA ASP A 269 8.35 -26.47 4.30
C ASP A 269 7.20 -26.67 5.31
N GLU A 270 6.17 -27.43 4.95
CA GLU A 270 5.03 -27.73 5.84
C GLU A 270 5.46 -28.47 7.11
N ASN A 271 6.49 -29.33 6.99
CA ASN A 271 7.09 -30.07 8.09
C ASN A 271 8.61 -29.94 8.01
N GLY A 272 9.27 -29.78 9.14
CA GLY A 272 10.72 -29.64 9.12
C GLY A 272 11.30 -29.09 10.41
N ILE A 273 12.59 -28.75 10.36
CA ILE A 273 13.33 -28.16 11.46
C ILE A 273 13.34 -26.63 11.28
N LEU A 274 12.93 -25.92 12.32
CA LEU A 274 13.05 -24.46 12.35
C LEU A 274 14.54 -24.10 12.45
N LEU A 275 15.09 -23.50 11.39
CA LEU A 275 16.48 -23.05 11.34
C LEU A 275 16.62 -21.59 11.83
N GLY A 276 15.59 -20.78 11.69
CA GLY A 276 15.62 -19.38 12.11
C GLY A 276 14.53 -18.53 11.48
N VAL A 277 14.77 -17.23 11.47
CA VAL A 277 13.88 -16.22 10.86
C VAL A 277 14.62 -15.53 9.72
N ASN A 278 13.99 -15.45 8.56
CA ASN A 278 14.52 -14.70 7.43
C ASN A 278 14.48 -13.19 7.75
N GLN A 279 15.63 -12.56 7.81
CA GLN A 279 15.75 -11.15 8.18
C GLN A 279 15.20 -10.17 7.13
N HIS A 280 14.96 -10.63 5.90
CA HIS A 280 14.44 -9.77 4.83
C HIS A 280 12.91 -9.67 4.81
N ASN A 281 12.21 -10.74 5.19
CA ASN A 281 10.75 -10.80 5.13
C ASN A 281 10.08 -11.27 6.42
N ASN A 282 10.87 -11.49 7.47
CA ASN A 282 10.41 -11.92 8.79
C ASN A 282 9.67 -13.28 8.80
N SER A 283 9.81 -14.08 7.74
CA SER A 283 9.23 -15.42 7.65
C SER A 283 10.07 -16.44 8.41
N LEU A 284 9.43 -17.51 8.88
CA LEU A 284 10.14 -18.65 9.47
C LEU A 284 10.86 -19.43 8.38
N VAL A 285 12.10 -19.85 8.65
CA VAL A 285 12.85 -20.75 7.79
C VAL A 285 12.74 -22.16 8.36
N ILE A 286 11.82 -22.95 7.79
CA ILE A 286 11.59 -24.34 8.18
C ILE A 286 12.04 -25.21 7.01
N VAL A 287 12.94 -26.16 7.26
CA VAL A 287 13.50 -27.04 6.22
C VAL A 287 13.30 -28.48 6.58
N ASP A 288 12.65 -29.22 5.70
CA ASP A 288 12.55 -30.67 5.77
C ASP A 288 13.77 -31.34 5.09
N ILE A 289 14.81 -31.58 5.87
CA ILE A 289 16.06 -32.21 5.39
C ILE A 289 15.90 -33.66 4.94
N PHE A 290 14.75 -34.27 5.22
CA PHE A 290 14.44 -35.64 4.84
C PHE A 290 13.51 -35.75 3.64
N ASN A 291 13.00 -34.62 3.17
CA ASN A 291 12.16 -34.58 1.98
C ASN A 291 13.03 -34.64 0.71
N SER A 292 12.96 -35.73 0.01
CA SER A 292 13.76 -36.01 -1.21
C SER A 292 13.28 -35.23 -2.45
N ARG A 293 12.55 -34.12 -2.29
CA ARG A 293 12.17 -33.21 -3.38
C ARG A 293 13.20 -32.10 -3.52
N VAL A 294 14.44 -32.47 -3.82
CA VAL A 294 15.47 -31.56 -4.35
C VAL A 294 15.81 -32.00 -5.75
#